data_cd2949698a348e5c9c6515d96254f434
#
_entry.id   cd2949698a348e5c9c6515d96254f434
#
_cell.length_a   1.000
_cell.length_b   1.000
_cell.length_c   1.000
_cell.angle_alpha   90.00
_cell.angle_beta   90.00
_cell.angle_gamma   90.00
#
_symmetry.space_group_name_H-M   'P 1'
#
loop_
_entity.id
_entity.type
_entity.pdbx_description
1 polymer ?
#
loop_
_entity_poly.entity_id
_entity_poly.type
_entity_poly.pdbx_seq_one_letter_code
_entity_poly.pdbx_strand_id
1 'polypeptide(L)'
;MGKKDELLVEERQFFLDRFMRSICELPYLYESDELQTFLRPPAQFATDVTRALETMPRLTTDDLLIRFRNCMPVNEMAGEFKIKAHNESINEFVRECKDYLEQLEAFKKHVKAIVPIKELEVNYYKEFSDFLQRYEETNVKKAKPSDPQVIQLLSGDAKVDLKQKLVDNASTVRNPFKHVRNWIKGEMLEIQCVLECISRKEGVEANRSKALSNVKNNKDTVDKMNQGKFTLKGLFKSQSGKAVET
;
A
#
# COMPACT_ATOMS: atom_id res chain seq x y z
N MET A 1 2.78 -24.06 12.64
CA MET A 1 2.59 -22.64 12.25
C MET A 1 1.38 -22.12 13.01
N GLY A 2 1.50 -21.04 13.78
CA GLY A 2 0.39 -20.52 14.58
C GLY A 2 -0.58 -19.72 13.72
N LYS A 3 -1.87 -19.63 14.13
CA LYS A 3 -2.91 -18.84 13.44
C LYS A 3 -2.49 -17.38 13.13
N LYS A 4 -1.63 -16.79 13.97
CA LYS A 4 -1.07 -15.45 13.76
C LYS A 4 -0.07 -15.42 12.61
N ASP A 5 0.68 -16.49 12.40
CA ASP A 5 1.69 -16.57 11.34
C ASP A 5 1.01 -16.71 9.97
N GLU A 6 -0.10 -17.47 9.88
CA GLU A 6 -0.88 -17.60 8.65
C GLU A 6 -1.48 -16.26 8.21
N LEU A 7 -2.08 -15.51 9.14
CA LEU A 7 -2.66 -14.20 8.86
C LEU A 7 -1.60 -13.21 8.38
N LEU A 8 -0.40 -13.27 8.94
CA LEU A 8 0.72 -12.44 8.53
C LEU A 8 1.22 -12.79 7.13
N VAL A 9 1.25 -14.09 6.80
CA VAL A 9 1.65 -14.56 5.47
C VAL A 9 0.61 -14.14 4.43
N GLU A 10 -0.69 -14.33 4.69
CA GLU A 10 -1.78 -13.88 3.80
C GLU A 10 -1.74 -12.36 3.55
N GLU A 11 -1.51 -11.57 4.61
CA GLU A 11 -1.39 -10.12 4.49
C GLU A 11 -0.17 -9.72 3.65
N ARG A 12 0.99 -10.32 3.89
CA ARG A 12 2.20 -10.06 3.10
C ARG A 12 2.04 -10.45 1.63
N GLN A 13 1.42 -11.59 1.36
CA GLN A 13 1.13 -12.03 0.01
C GLN A 13 0.23 -11.03 -0.73
N PHE A 14 -0.82 -10.54 -0.07
CA PHE A 14 -1.72 -9.53 -0.62
C PHE A 14 -0.98 -8.24 -1.01
N PHE A 15 -0.13 -7.71 -0.11
CA PHE A 15 0.60 -6.47 -0.39
C PHE A 15 1.71 -6.66 -1.42
N LEU A 16 2.38 -7.82 -1.46
CA LEU A 16 3.36 -8.13 -2.49
C LEU A 16 2.71 -8.24 -3.88
N ASP A 17 1.56 -8.92 -3.99
CA ASP A 17 0.82 -9.01 -5.25
C ASP A 17 0.42 -7.62 -5.76
N ARG A 18 -0.13 -6.78 -4.87
CA ARG A 18 -0.50 -5.40 -5.21
C ARG A 18 0.72 -4.58 -5.64
N PHE A 19 1.81 -4.66 -4.91
CA PHE A 19 3.07 -3.98 -5.23
C PHE A 19 3.61 -4.41 -6.59
N MET A 20 3.66 -5.70 -6.86
CA MET A 20 4.13 -6.22 -8.14
C MET A 20 3.25 -5.77 -9.31
N ARG A 21 1.93 -5.77 -9.13
CA ARG A 21 1.00 -5.25 -10.17
C ARG A 21 1.26 -3.78 -10.44
N SER A 22 1.37 -2.95 -9.40
CA SER A 22 1.63 -1.51 -9.55
C SER A 22 2.96 -1.22 -10.25
N ILE A 23 4.01 -2.00 -9.98
CA ILE A 23 5.29 -1.87 -10.70
C ILE A 23 5.13 -2.25 -12.18
N CYS A 24 4.41 -3.34 -12.47
CA CYS A 24 4.21 -3.81 -13.84
C CYS A 24 3.35 -2.84 -14.69
N GLU A 25 2.51 -2.01 -14.06
CA GLU A 25 1.72 -0.98 -14.73
C GLU A 25 2.53 0.25 -15.15
N LEU A 26 3.73 0.42 -14.58
CA LEU A 26 4.59 1.56 -14.85
C LEU A 26 5.75 1.16 -15.79
N PRO A 27 5.73 1.56 -17.09
CA PRO A 27 6.71 1.10 -18.07
C PRO A 27 8.16 1.33 -17.63
N TYR A 28 8.47 2.48 -17.05
CA TYR A 28 9.82 2.82 -16.60
C TYR A 28 10.34 1.98 -15.42
N LEU A 29 9.41 1.37 -14.63
CA LEU A 29 9.76 0.40 -13.58
C LEU A 29 9.81 -1.01 -14.16
N TYR A 30 8.83 -1.36 -15.01
CA TYR A 30 8.76 -2.69 -15.63
C TYR A 30 9.99 -2.98 -16.50
N GLU A 31 10.47 -2.00 -17.24
CA GLU A 31 11.63 -2.13 -18.13
C GLU A 31 12.97 -1.93 -17.40
N SER A 32 12.95 -1.67 -16.07
CA SER A 32 14.19 -1.46 -15.32
C SER A 32 15.02 -2.74 -15.21
N ASP A 33 16.34 -2.61 -15.30
CA ASP A 33 17.26 -3.74 -15.18
C ASP A 33 17.17 -4.39 -13.81
N GLU A 34 16.86 -3.61 -12.78
CA GLU A 34 16.68 -4.07 -11.41
C GLU A 34 15.49 -5.04 -11.30
N LEU A 35 14.35 -4.67 -11.87
CA LEU A 35 13.17 -5.54 -11.86
C LEU A 35 13.37 -6.76 -12.74
N GLN A 36 13.98 -6.62 -13.93
CA GLN A 36 14.27 -7.75 -14.81
C GLN A 36 15.22 -8.74 -14.15
N THR A 37 16.24 -8.27 -13.42
CA THR A 37 17.16 -9.11 -12.65
C THR A 37 16.44 -9.82 -11.49
N PHE A 38 15.50 -9.13 -10.82
CA PHE A 38 14.67 -9.74 -9.76
C PHE A 38 13.74 -10.83 -10.31
N LEU A 39 13.08 -10.59 -11.46
CA LEU A 39 12.12 -11.52 -12.06
C LEU A 39 12.80 -12.72 -12.73
N ARG A 40 14.01 -12.55 -13.23
CA ARG A 40 14.79 -13.59 -13.94
C ARG A 40 16.17 -13.71 -13.31
N PRO A 41 16.22 -14.21 -12.08
CA PRO A 41 17.48 -14.34 -11.39
C PRO A 41 18.42 -15.30 -12.11
N PRO A 42 19.73 -15.03 -12.11
CA PRO A 42 20.73 -15.97 -12.57
C PRO A 42 20.69 -17.25 -11.72
N ALA A 43 21.29 -18.33 -12.21
CA ALA A 43 21.09 -19.70 -11.73
C ALA A 43 21.35 -19.95 -10.21
N GLN A 44 22.02 -19.02 -9.51
CA GLN A 44 22.24 -19.07 -8.06
C GLN A 44 21.58 -17.88 -7.37
N PHE A 45 20.28 -17.96 -7.16
CA PHE A 45 19.41 -16.85 -6.76
C PHE A 45 19.93 -15.99 -5.60
N ALA A 46 20.39 -16.57 -4.50
CA ALA A 46 20.69 -15.77 -3.29
C ALA A 46 21.99 -14.96 -3.37
N THR A 47 23.03 -15.51 -3.96
CA THR A 47 24.36 -14.90 -4.03
C THR A 47 24.54 -14.00 -5.25
N ASP A 48 23.98 -14.41 -6.39
CA ASP A 48 24.18 -13.72 -7.66
C ASP A 48 23.27 -12.51 -7.83
N VAL A 49 22.03 -12.57 -7.32
CA VAL A 49 21.13 -11.41 -7.31
C VAL A 49 21.66 -10.32 -6.39
N THR A 50 22.12 -10.66 -5.19
CA THR A 50 22.72 -9.67 -4.28
C THR A 50 23.94 -9.02 -4.92
N ARG A 51 24.84 -9.83 -5.51
CA ARG A 51 26.01 -9.31 -6.23
C ARG A 51 25.63 -8.46 -7.44
N ALA A 52 24.65 -8.90 -8.23
CA ALA A 52 24.17 -8.13 -9.38
C ALA A 52 23.61 -6.76 -8.95
N LEU A 53 22.80 -6.72 -7.89
CA LEU A 53 22.23 -5.48 -7.34
C LEU A 53 23.32 -4.56 -6.74
N GLU A 54 24.33 -5.12 -6.09
CA GLU A 54 25.46 -4.36 -5.55
C GLU A 54 26.35 -3.74 -6.64
N THR A 55 26.48 -4.42 -7.80
CA THR A 55 27.27 -3.95 -8.94
C THR A 55 26.50 -3.03 -9.88
N MET A 56 25.17 -2.93 -9.75
CA MET A 56 24.38 -1.99 -10.55
C MET A 56 24.75 -0.54 -10.22
N PRO A 57 24.94 0.31 -11.23
CA PRO A 57 25.19 1.73 -11.00
C PRO A 57 23.97 2.32 -10.27
N ARG A 58 24.24 3.00 -9.15
CA ARG A 58 23.18 3.72 -8.44
C ARG A 58 22.64 4.81 -9.34
N LEU A 59 21.35 4.75 -9.63
CA LEU A 59 20.67 5.79 -10.39
C LEU A 59 20.75 7.11 -9.64
N THR A 60 21.23 8.15 -10.31
CA THR A 60 21.19 9.50 -9.79
C THR A 60 19.77 10.04 -9.83
N THR A 61 19.49 11.10 -9.08
CA THR A 61 18.19 11.79 -9.14
C THR A 61 17.88 12.28 -10.56
N ASP A 62 18.91 12.70 -11.30
CA ASP A 62 18.76 13.18 -12.68
C ASP A 62 18.41 12.04 -13.64
N ASP A 63 19.00 10.86 -13.48
CA ASP A 63 18.64 9.66 -14.28
C ASP A 63 17.19 9.27 -14.04
N LEU A 64 16.73 9.29 -12.79
CA LEU A 64 15.34 9.01 -12.44
C LEU A 64 14.38 10.05 -13.05
N LEU A 65 14.73 11.34 -13.00
CA LEU A 65 13.95 12.41 -13.61
C LEU A 65 13.87 12.28 -15.14
N ILE A 66 14.97 11.89 -15.78
CA ILE A 66 15.01 11.64 -17.23
C ILE A 66 14.09 10.47 -17.58
N ARG A 67 14.20 9.33 -16.88
CA ARG A 67 13.32 8.17 -17.09
C ARG A 67 11.85 8.53 -16.88
N PHE A 68 11.54 9.27 -15.81
CA PHE A 68 10.19 9.73 -15.50
C PHE A 68 9.63 10.65 -16.60
N ARG A 69 10.41 11.63 -17.08
CA ARG A 69 10.00 12.54 -18.16
C ARG A 69 9.74 11.82 -19.47
N ASN A 70 10.52 10.79 -19.79
CA ASN A 70 10.32 10.00 -21.00
C ASN A 70 9.02 9.20 -20.98
N CYS A 71 8.54 8.83 -19.80
CA CYS A 71 7.31 8.03 -19.64
C CYS A 71 6.07 8.88 -19.37
N MET A 72 6.23 10.08 -18.81
CA MET A 72 5.12 10.99 -18.49
C MET A 72 5.31 12.32 -19.21
N PRO A 73 4.40 12.69 -20.13
CA PRO A 73 4.44 14.01 -20.75
C PRO A 73 4.22 15.08 -19.67
N VAL A 74 5.32 15.69 -19.25
CA VAL A 74 5.25 16.85 -18.35
C VAL A 74 4.90 18.05 -19.19
N ASN A 75 3.69 18.61 -18.99
CA ASN A 75 3.30 19.87 -19.60
C ASN A 75 4.23 20.97 -19.09
N GLU A 76 5.13 21.41 -19.94
CA GLU A 76 6.07 22.46 -19.62
C GLU A 76 5.31 23.79 -19.38
N MET A 77 5.56 24.37 -18.21
CA MET A 77 5.28 25.75 -17.82
C MET A 77 3.86 26.25 -17.96
N ALA A 78 3.06 25.95 -16.98
CA ALA A 78 1.89 26.77 -16.66
C ALA A 78 2.36 28.15 -16.12
N GLY A 79 1.91 29.25 -16.72
CA GLY A 79 2.13 30.61 -16.17
C GLY A 79 1.55 30.76 -14.75
N GLU A 80 1.96 31.79 -14.01
CA GLU A 80 1.62 32.00 -12.58
C GLU A 80 0.10 31.86 -12.28
N PHE A 81 -0.76 32.27 -13.21
CA PHE A 81 -2.22 32.14 -13.06
C PHE A 81 -2.68 30.66 -13.04
N LYS A 82 -2.08 29.81 -13.88
CA LYS A 82 -2.38 28.38 -13.89
C LYS A 82 -1.83 27.68 -12.63
N ILE A 83 -0.71 28.17 -12.09
CA ILE A 83 -0.13 27.65 -10.83
C ILE A 83 -1.08 27.88 -9.66
N LYS A 84 -1.71 29.07 -9.57
CA LYS A 84 -2.66 29.37 -8.49
C LYS A 84 -3.90 28.49 -8.56
N ALA A 85 -4.53 28.38 -9.74
CA ALA A 85 -5.68 27.50 -9.94
C ALA A 85 -5.35 26.04 -9.66
N HIS A 86 -4.14 25.60 -10.02
CA HIS A 86 -3.66 24.26 -9.75
C HIS A 86 -3.46 23.99 -8.25
N ASN A 87 -2.95 24.97 -7.50
CA ASN A 87 -2.80 24.85 -6.05
C ASN A 87 -4.16 24.81 -5.33
N GLU A 88 -5.16 25.53 -5.80
CA GLU A 88 -6.53 25.46 -5.28
C GLU A 88 -7.12 24.05 -5.47
N SER A 89 -6.95 23.48 -6.67
CA SER A 89 -7.38 22.08 -6.95
C SER A 89 -6.63 21.05 -6.11
N ILE A 90 -5.33 21.24 -5.87
CA ILE A 90 -4.56 20.37 -4.99
C ILE A 90 -5.07 20.44 -3.54
N ASN A 91 -5.37 21.63 -3.03
CA ASN A 91 -5.90 21.81 -1.68
C ASN A 91 -7.29 21.17 -1.51
N GLU A 92 -8.13 21.26 -2.53
CA GLU A 92 -9.42 20.57 -2.56
C GLU A 92 -9.23 19.03 -2.53
N PHE A 93 -8.38 18.52 -3.39
CA PHE A 93 -8.02 17.10 -3.43
C PHE A 93 -7.46 16.60 -2.08
N VAL A 94 -6.59 17.38 -1.43
CA VAL A 94 -6.06 17.05 -0.08
C VAL A 94 -7.18 16.95 0.94
N ARG A 95 -8.18 17.84 0.88
CA ARG A 95 -9.35 17.77 1.77
C ARG A 95 -10.16 16.50 1.52
N GLU A 96 -10.47 16.21 0.26
CA GLU A 96 -11.21 14.99 -0.12
C GLU A 96 -10.46 13.72 0.32
N CYS A 97 -9.14 13.67 0.15
CA CYS A 97 -8.33 12.56 0.63
C CYS A 97 -8.42 12.36 2.14
N LYS A 98 -8.44 13.43 2.93
CA LYS A 98 -8.59 13.36 4.39
C LYS A 98 -9.97 12.86 4.78
N ASP A 99 -11.02 13.37 4.16
CA ASP A 99 -12.40 12.94 4.40
C ASP A 99 -12.57 11.44 4.04
N TYR A 100 -11.93 11.01 2.96
CA TYR A 100 -11.95 9.61 2.55
C TYR A 100 -11.19 8.70 3.53
N LEU A 101 -10.06 9.16 4.08
CA LEU A 101 -9.35 8.42 5.13
C LEU A 101 -10.20 8.21 6.38
N GLU A 102 -10.98 9.21 6.81
CA GLU A 102 -11.90 9.06 7.94
C GLU A 102 -12.98 8.01 7.67
N GLN A 103 -13.54 8.01 6.46
CA GLN A 103 -14.54 7.01 6.05
C GLN A 103 -13.93 5.60 6.02
N LEU A 104 -12.72 5.45 5.47
CA LEU A 104 -12.02 4.16 5.47
C LEU A 104 -11.68 3.67 6.87
N GLU A 105 -11.29 4.56 7.80
CA GLU A 105 -11.04 4.18 9.19
C GLU A 105 -12.32 3.71 9.90
N ALA A 106 -13.45 4.37 9.66
CA ALA A 106 -14.75 3.92 10.16
C ALA A 106 -15.13 2.55 9.58
N PHE A 107 -14.96 2.36 8.27
CA PHE A 107 -15.22 1.10 7.60
C PHE A 107 -14.32 -0.03 8.12
N LYS A 108 -13.05 0.24 8.32
CA LYS A 108 -12.08 -0.69 8.90
C LYS A 108 -12.51 -1.20 10.28
N LYS A 109 -13.09 -0.34 11.13
CA LYS A 109 -13.64 -0.74 12.44
C LYS A 109 -14.77 -1.75 12.28
N HIS A 110 -15.70 -1.50 11.35
CA HIS A 110 -16.81 -2.44 11.08
C HIS A 110 -16.30 -3.77 10.54
N VAL A 111 -15.42 -3.75 9.56
CA VAL A 111 -14.82 -4.97 9.00
C VAL A 111 -14.07 -5.76 10.06
N LYS A 112 -13.29 -5.08 10.92
CA LYS A 112 -12.60 -5.73 12.05
C LYS A 112 -13.56 -6.44 13.01
N ALA A 113 -14.75 -5.90 13.22
CA ALA A 113 -15.78 -6.54 14.06
C ALA A 113 -16.44 -7.74 13.37
N ILE A 114 -16.63 -7.70 12.05
CA ILE A 114 -17.30 -8.77 11.29
C ILE A 114 -16.38 -9.99 11.07
N VAL A 115 -15.07 -9.80 10.92
CA VAL A 115 -14.13 -10.91 10.68
C VAL A 115 -14.28 -12.07 11.69
N PRO A 116 -14.27 -11.87 13.02
CA PRO A 116 -14.42 -12.96 13.97
C PRO A 116 -15.83 -13.58 13.96
N ILE A 117 -16.87 -12.81 13.63
CA ILE A 117 -18.24 -13.32 13.52
C ILE A 117 -18.33 -14.34 12.38
N LYS A 118 -17.72 -14.04 11.24
CA LYS A 118 -17.67 -14.96 10.11
C LYS A 118 -16.83 -16.21 10.39
N GLU A 119 -15.76 -16.11 11.15
CA GLU A 119 -14.99 -17.27 11.59
C GLU A 119 -15.81 -18.15 12.54
N LEU A 120 -16.60 -17.55 13.43
CA LEU A 120 -17.48 -18.25 14.33
C LEU A 120 -18.61 -18.97 13.59
N GLU A 121 -19.21 -18.32 12.59
CA GLU A 121 -20.24 -18.91 11.72
C GLU A 121 -19.73 -20.21 11.07
N VAL A 122 -18.54 -20.21 10.49
CA VAL A 122 -17.93 -21.42 9.89
C VAL A 122 -17.76 -22.55 10.93
N ASN A 123 -17.37 -22.21 12.16
CA ASN A 123 -17.24 -23.20 13.22
C ASN A 123 -18.60 -23.79 13.61
N TYR A 124 -19.65 -22.98 13.70
CA TYR A 124 -21.00 -23.48 13.98
C TYR A 124 -21.53 -24.41 12.87
N TYR A 125 -21.21 -24.16 11.61
CA TYR A 125 -21.57 -25.09 10.55
C TYR A 125 -20.90 -26.45 10.72
N LYS A 126 -19.65 -26.51 11.18
CA LYS A 126 -18.93 -27.77 11.48
C LYS A 126 -19.59 -28.50 12.67
N GLU A 127 -19.83 -27.77 13.76
CA GLU A 127 -20.47 -28.33 14.95
C GLU A 127 -21.87 -28.87 14.65
N PHE A 128 -22.62 -28.14 13.82
CA PHE A 128 -23.95 -28.57 13.38
C PHE A 128 -23.90 -29.83 12.51
N SER A 129 -22.95 -29.93 11.61
CA SER A 129 -22.69 -31.14 10.81
C SER A 129 -22.38 -32.35 11.70
N ASP A 130 -21.53 -32.19 12.71
CA ASP A 130 -21.18 -33.23 13.67
C ASP A 130 -22.39 -33.62 14.56
N PHE A 131 -23.24 -32.67 14.91
CA PHE A 131 -24.47 -32.91 15.63
C PHE A 131 -25.42 -33.75 14.79
N LEU A 132 -25.69 -33.39 13.54
CA LEU A 132 -26.57 -34.10 12.62
C LEU A 132 -26.09 -35.55 12.43
N GLN A 133 -24.81 -35.76 12.26
CA GLN A 133 -24.25 -37.12 12.14
C GLN A 133 -24.55 -37.96 13.41
N ARG A 134 -24.25 -37.42 14.60
CA ARG A 134 -24.52 -38.11 15.86
C ARG A 134 -26.02 -38.38 16.06
N TYR A 135 -26.89 -37.46 15.66
CA TYR A 135 -28.33 -37.62 15.71
C TYR A 135 -28.79 -38.77 14.80
N GLU A 136 -28.28 -38.83 13.57
CA GLU A 136 -28.60 -39.92 12.63
C GLU A 136 -28.15 -41.28 13.17
N GLU A 137 -26.90 -41.39 13.65
CA GLU A 137 -26.36 -42.61 14.23
C GLU A 137 -27.13 -43.08 15.48
N THR A 138 -27.53 -42.17 16.35
CA THR A 138 -28.14 -42.50 17.63
C THR A 138 -29.63 -42.73 17.52
N ASN A 139 -30.34 -41.89 16.79
CA ASN A 139 -31.81 -41.92 16.79
C ASN A 139 -32.40 -42.61 15.56
N VAL A 140 -31.86 -42.38 14.39
CA VAL A 140 -32.39 -42.96 13.15
C VAL A 140 -31.94 -44.41 13.00
N LYS A 141 -30.66 -44.68 13.11
CA LYS A 141 -30.09 -46.02 12.94
C LYS A 141 -30.52 -47.00 14.03
N LYS A 142 -30.62 -46.55 15.29
CA LYS A 142 -31.07 -47.38 16.40
C LYS A 142 -32.58 -47.59 16.42
N ALA A 143 -33.37 -46.60 16.00
CA ALA A 143 -34.81 -46.70 15.99
C ALA A 143 -35.38 -47.64 14.89
N LYS A 144 -34.65 -47.74 13.75
CA LYS A 144 -35.10 -48.56 12.61
C LYS A 144 -33.92 -49.28 11.95
N PRO A 145 -33.27 -50.23 12.63
CA PRO A 145 -32.06 -50.86 12.12
C PRO A 145 -32.23 -51.73 10.88
N SER A 146 -33.48 -52.15 10.62
CA SER A 146 -33.81 -53.11 9.54
C SER A 146 -34.70 -52.49 8.45
N ASP A 147 -34.98 -51.20 8.47
CA ASP A 147 -35.81 -50.54 7.48
C ASP A 147 -34.97 -50.13 6.25
N PRO A 148 -35.14 -50.79 5.09
CA PRO A 148 -34.39 -50.48 3.89
C PRO A 148 -34.70 -49.09 3.28
N GLN A 149 -35.77 -48.45 3.77
CA GLN A 149 -36.15 -47.11 3.32
C GLN A 149 -35.50 -46.00 4.15
N VAL A 150 -34.81 -46.31 5.23
CA VAL A 150 -34.07 -45.32 6.03
C VAL A 150 -32.79 -45.01 5.35
N ILE A 151 -32.78 -43.93 4.62
CA ILE A 151 -31.58 -43.38 3.97
C ILE A 151 -30.72 -42.70 5.03
N GLN A 152 -29.53 -43.26 5.25
CA GLN A 152 -28.50 -42.61 6.09
C GLN A 152 -27.75 -41.63 5.21
N LEU A 153 -27.97 -40.34 5.45
CA LEU A 153 -27.37 -39.27 4.61
C LEU A 153 -25.99 -38.87 5.08
N LEU A 154 -25.68 -38.98 6.39
CA LEU A 154 -24.50 -38.44 7.00
C LEU A 154 -23.56 -39.52 7.61
N SER A 155 -24.10 -40.68 7.98
CA SER A 155 -23.35 -41.75 8.66
C SER A 155 -23.36 -43.09 7.94
N GLY A 156 -24.02 -43.21 6.79
CA GLY A 156 -24.16 -44.47 6.05
C GLY A 156 -23.16 -44.62 4.92
N ASP A 157 -23.10 -45.83 4.33
CA ASP A 157 -22.35 -46.15 3.10
C ASP A 157 -22.94 -45.50 1.83
N ALA A 158 -23.60 -44.37 1.99
CA ALA A 158 -24.15 -43.64 0.87
C ALA A 158 -23.01 -43.28 -0.08
N LYS A 159 -23.19 -43.51 -1.40
CA LYS A 159 -22.27 -43.20 -2.48
C LYS A 159 -21.80 -41.74 -2.53
N VAL A 160 -22.40 -40.90 -1.72
CA VAL A 160 -22.09 -39.49 -1.55
C VAL A 160 -21.86 -39.23 -0.08
N ASP A 161 -20.63 -39.04 0.31
CA ASP A 161 -20.28 -38.61 1.66
C ASP A 161 -20.69 -37.13 1.83
N LEU A 162 -21.96 -36.95 2.21
CA LEU A 162 -22.55 -35.62 2.42
C LEU A 162 -21.85 -34.87 3.55
N LYS A 163 -21.37 -35.63 4.58
CA LYS A 163 -20.60 -35.04 5.68
C LYS A 163 -19.30 -34.45 5.17
N GLN A 164 -18.53 -35.20 4.38
CA GLN A 164 -17.27 -34.72 3.83
C GLN A 164 -17.51 -33.50 2.95
N LYS A 165 -18.55 -33.51 2.13
CA LYS A 165 -18.92 -32.34 1.32
C LYS A 165 -19.30 -31.13 2.15
N LEU A 166 -20.03 -31.29 3.26
CA LEU A 166 -20.37 -30.19 4.17
C LEU A 166 -19.13 -29.62 4.85
N VAL A 167 -18.22 -30.50 5.31
CA VAL A 167 -16.94 -30.09 5.92
C VAL A 167 -16.04 -29.40 4.89
N ASP A 168 -15.94 -29.96 3.69
CA ASP A 168 -15.15 -29.38 2.60
C ASP A 168 -15.71 -28.03 2.20
N ASN A 169 -17.01 -27.91 2.01
CA ASN A 169 -17.66 -26.62 1.74
C ASN A 169 -17.42 -25.62 2.86
N ALA A 170 -17.59 -26.01 4.12
CA ALA A 170 -17.31 -25.14 5.27
C ALA A 170 -15.85 -24.73 5.34
N SER A 171 -14.92 -25.60 4.94
CA SER A 171 -13.48 -25.29 4.92
C SER A 171 -13.06 -24.43 3.72
N THR A 172 -13.80 -24.51 2.60
CA THR A 172 -13.55 -23.71 1.39
C THR A 172 -14.19 -22.32 1.47
N VAL A 173 -15.17 -22.09 2.33
CA VAL A 173 -15.74 -20.77 2.59
C VAL A 173 -14.69 -19.86 3.22
N ARG A 174 -13.97 -19.17 2.38
CA ARG A 174 -13.02 -18.14 2.84
C ARG A 174 -13.79 -16.96 3.42
N ASN A 175 -13.28 -16.42 4.52
CA ASN A 175 -13.83 -15.21 5.10
C ASN A 175 -13.50 -14.00 4.20
N PRO A 176 -14.45 -13.45 3.41
CA PRO A 176 -14.17 -12.38 2.46
C PRO A 176 -13.75 -11.08 3.15
N PHE A 177 -14.13 -10.90 4.41
CA PHE A 177 -13.80 -9.70 5.18
C PHE A 177 -12.32 -9.61 5.54
N LYS A 178 -11.57 -10.71 5.52
CA LYS A 178 -10.10 -10.67 5.64
C LYS A 178 -9.49 -9.95 4.45
N HIS A 179 -9.94 -10.27 3.24
CA HIS A 179 -9.49 -9.60 2.03
C HIS A 179 -9.88 -8.13 2.00
N VAL A 180 -11.14 -7.81 2.34
CA VAL A 180 -11.63 -6.43 2.45
C VAL A 180 -10.83 -5.63 3.46
N ARG A 181 -10.46 -6.21 4.60
CA ARG A 181 -9.60 -5.56 5.60
C ARG A 181 -8.23 -5.18 5.02
N ASN A 182 -7.62 -6.09 4.29
CA ASN A 182 -6.31 -5.84 3.68
C ASN A 182 -6.40 -4.80 2.55
N TRP A 183 -7.49 -4.84 1.77
CA TRP A 183 -7.78 -3.82 0.76
C TRP A 183 -7.92 -2.43 1.39
N ILE A 184 -8.77 -2.27 2.43
CA ILE A 184 -8.92 -0.98 3.14
C ILE A 184 -7.56 -0.45 3.61
N LYS A 185 -6.75 -1.33 4.20
CA LYS A 185 -5.41 -0.96 4.67
C LYS A 185 -4.51 -0.48 3.52
N GLY A 186 -4.59 -1.13 2.36
CA GLY A 186 -3.88 -0.73 1.15
C GLY A 186 -4.29 0.65 0.66
N GLU A 187 -5.60 0.88 0.52
CA GLU A 187 -6.14 2.20 0.13
C GLU A 187 -5.68 3.32 1.07
N MET A 188 -5.78 3.08 2.38
CA MET A 188 -5.33 4.06 3.37
C MET A 188 -3.83 4.39 3.22
N LEU A 189 -2.99 3.39 2.99
CA LEU A 189 -1.55 3.59 2.79
C LEU A 189 -1.27 4.39 1.50
N GLU A 190 -1.96 4.09 0.41
CA GLU A 190 -1.79 4.82 -0.85
C GLU A 190 -2.17 6.29 -0.71
N ILE A 191 -3.32 6.58 -0.08
CA ILE A 191 -3.75 7.95 0.17
C ILE A 191 -2.74 8.68 1.06
N GLN A 192 -2.24 8.03 2.11
CA GLN A 192 -1.22 8.60 2.99
C GLN A 192 0.08 8.91 2.22
N CYS A 193 0.52 8.03 1.33
CA CYS A 193 1.68 8.26 0.47
C CYS A 193 1.47 9.48 -0.45
N VAL A 194 0.29 9.61 -1.04
CA VAL A 194 -0.05 10.77 -1.89
C VAL A 194 -0.01 12.07 -1.08
N LEU A 195 -0.63 12.08 0.11
CA LEU A 195 -0.61 13.25 1.00
C LEU A 195 0.81 13.62 1.43
N GLU A 196 1.65 12.63 1.72
CA GLU A 196 3.07 12.84 2.04
C GLU A 196 3.83 13.43 0.86
N CYS A 197 3.62 12.95 -0.37
CA CYS A 197 4.22 13.50 -1.58
C CYS A 197 3.84 14.97 -1.79
N ILE A 198 2.56 15.32 -1.60
CA ILE A 198 2.08 16.70 -1.69
C ILE A 198 2.75 17.58 -0.64
N SER A 199 2.81 17.13 0.61
CA SER A 199 3.48 17.87 1.69
C SER A 199 4.97 18.09 1.43
N ARG A 200 5.67 17.09 0.88
CA ARG A 200 7.08 17.21 0.47
C ARG A 200 7.25 18.22 -0.67
N LYS A 201 6.35 18.22 -1.66
CA LYS A 201 6.32 19.21 -2.75
C LYS A 201 6.20 20.63 -2.17
N GLU A 202 5.25 20.86 -1.27
CA GLU A 202 5.06 22.17 -0.61
C GLU A 202 6.33 22.61 0.13
N GLY A 203 7.00 21.69 0.82
CA GLY A 203 8.27 21.96 1.49
C GLY A 203 9.37 22.39 0.52
N VAL A 204 9.48 21.75 -0.64
CA VAL A 204 10.45 22.14 -1.69
C VAL A 204 10.11 23.51 -2.27
N GLU A 205 8.84 23.78 -2.55
CA GLU A 205 8.39 25.10 -3.06
C GLU A 205 8.67 26.24 -2.06
N ALA A 206 8.43 25.99 -0.77
CA ALA A 206 8.76 26.95 0.28
C ALA A 206 10.27 27.24 0.35
N ASN A 207 11.10 26.19 0.25
CA ASN A 207 12.56 26.33 0.23
C ASN A 207 13.04 27.09 -1.02
N ARG A 208 12.46 26.80 -2.18
CA ARG A 208 12.73 27.54 -3.44
C ARG A 208 12.38 29.02 -3.28
N SER A 209 11.21 29.33 -2.76
CA SER A 209 10.78 30.73 -2.55
C SER A 209 11.72 31.49 -1.61
N LYS A 210 12.18 30.82 -0.53
CA LYS A 210 13.15 31.37 0.41
C LYS A 210 14.51 31.62 -0.25
N ALA A 211 14.98 30.67 -1.07
CA ALA A 211 16.23 30.82 -1.81
C ALA A 211 16.15 31.99 -2.82
N LEU A 212 15.05 32.11 -3.57
CA LEU A 212 14.85 33.23 -4.50
C LEU A 212 14.81 34.58 -3.78
N SER A 213 14.15 34.67 -2.63
CA SER A 213 14.15 35.86 -1.80
C SER A 213 15.56 36.23 -1.33
N ASN A 214 16.37 35.26 -0.92
CA ASN A 214 17.77 35.48 -0.53
C ASN A 214 18.62 35.99 -1.71
N VAL A 215 18.45 35.39 -2.89
CA VAL A 215 19.15 35.85 -4.11
C VAL A 215 18.79 37.29 -4.44
N LYS A 216 17.48 37.66 -4.38
CA LYS A 216 17.02 39.02 -4.60
C LYS A 216 17.62 39.99 -3.59
N ASN A 217 17.58 39.67 -2.30
CA ASN A 217 18.16 40.50 -1.24
C ASN A 217 19.67 40.68 -1.42
N ASN A 218 20.37 39.63 -1.85
CA ASN A 218 21.80 39.70 -2.11
C ASN A 218 22.13 40.60 -3.33
N LYS A 219 21.34 40.47 -4.42
CA LYS A 219 21.45 41.35 -5.58
C LYS A 219 21.23 42.82 -5.19
N ASP A 220 20.15 43.12 -4.47
CA ASP A 220 19.82 44.46 -3.98
C ASP A 220 20.96 45.03 -3.11
N THR A 221 21.62 44.15 -2.34
CA THR A 221 22.78 44.56 -1.50
C THR A 221 24.00 44.86 -2.35
N VAL A 222 24.32 44.05 -3.35
CA VAL A 222 25.41 44.28 -4.29
C VAL A 222 25.19 45.57 -5.11
N ASP A 223 23.98 45.77 -5.59
CA ASP A 223 23.64 46.98 -6.35
C ASP A 223 23.77 48.27 -5.50
N LYS A 224 23.40 48.22 -4.23
CA LYS A 224 23.60 49.32 -3.28
C LYS A 224 25.09 49.55 -2.98
N MET A 225 25.92 48.49 -2.89
CA MET A 225 27.35 48.61 -2.77
C MET A 225 27.99 49.27 -4.00
N ASN A 226 27.59 48.83 -5.19
CA ASN A 226 28.07 49.38 -6.45
C ASN A 226 27.70 50.86 -6.63
N GLN A 227 26.56 51.30 -6.07
CA GLN A 227 26.12 52.69 -6.09
C GLN A 227 26.75 53.55 -4.96
N GLY A 228 27.71 53.02 -4.22
CA GLY A 228 28.39 53.76 -3.12
C GLY A 228 27.49 54.01 -1.90
N LYS A 229 26.30 53.40 -1.84
CA LYS A 229 25.36 53.50 -0.72
C LYS A 229 25.63 52.41 0.33
N PHE A 230 26.65 52.62 1.15
CA PHE A 230 26.93 51.71 2.27
C PHE A 230 25.83 51.84 3.35
N THR A 231 25.15 50.73 3.67
CA THR A 231 24.32 50.62 4.85
C THR A 231 25.08 49.87 5.92
N LEU A 232 25.12 50.44 7.15
CA LEU A 232 25.78 49.83 8.35
C LEU A 232 25.29 48.37 8.59
N LYS A 233 24.07 48.04 8.20
CA LYS A 233 23.54 46.65 8.23
C LYS A 233 24.29 45.64 7.37
N GLY A 234 24.99 46.08 6.29
CA GLY A 234 25.77 45.21 5.42
C GLY A 234 27.06 44.74 6.05
N LEU A 235 27.69 45.60 6.88
CA LEU A 235 28.92 45.29 7.57
C LEU A 235 28.77 44.22 8.66
N PHE A 236 27.65 44.22 9.39
CA PHE A 236 27.39 43.21 10.46
C PHE A 236 26.97 41.85 9.92
N LYS A 237 26.36 41.77 8.73
CA LYS A 237 26.00 40.49 8.13
C LYS A 237 27.21 39.72 7.55
N SER A 238 28.25 40.38 7.13
CA SER A 238 29.42 39.72 6.58
C SER A 238 30.30 39.01 7.65
N GLN A 239 30.18 39.40 8.91
CA GLN A 239 30.88 38.73 10.02
C GLN A 239 30.20 37.49 10.53
N SER A 240 28.83 37.40 10.45
CA SER A 240 28.11 36.21 10.88
C SER A 240 28.14 35.05 9.88
N GLY A 241 28.47 35.34 8.62
CA GLY A 241 28.60 34.30 7.58
C GLY A 241 29.93 33.52 7.60
N LYS A 242 30.95 34.00 8.31
CA LYS A 242 32.26 33.33 8.43
C LYS A 242 32.37 32.35 9.59
N ALA A 243 31.34 32.26 10.47
CA ALA A 243 31.37 31.40 11.64
C ALA A 243 30.71 30.01 11.42
N VAL A 244 30.36 29.65 10.18
CA VAL A 244 29.69 28.36 9.85
C VAL A 244 30.55 27.47 8.93
N GLU A 245 31.80 27.86 8.63
CA GLU A 245 32.76 27.00 7.88
C GLU A 245 33.99 26.67 8.75
N THR A 246 33.75 26.01 9.89
CA THR A 246 34.80 25.24 10.61
C THR A 246 34.16 24.02 11.27
#